data_702c42d69500d462de6b8ceb2c11a899
#
_entry.id   702c42d69500d462de6b8ceb2c11a899
#
_cell.length_a   1.000
_cell.length_b   1.000
_cell.length_c   1.000
_cell.angle_alpha   90.00
_cell.angle_beta   90.00
_cell.angle_gamma   90.00
#
_symmetry.space_group_name_H-M   'P 1'
#
loop_
_entity.id
_entity.type
_entity.pdbx_description
1 polymer ?
#
loop_
_entity_poly.entity_id
_entity_poly.type
_entity_poly.pdbx_seq_one_letter_code
_entity_poly.pdbx_strand_id
1 'polypeptide(L)'
;MPSPTTDTAHAPPARLHHHAFVTTDQEATRKFYEDVVGLPLVATWTEVEHLMGGEEQEFCHTMFEFGDGGCLAFFQFANRQFSEEFAPPPAQSLFRHLAMLVTSEQQEAIRSRARDAGLEVLMIADHGYCKSLYIIDPNGLVLEFAVDHPDVEKIDAIRRDGAHRDLARWLAGDHSSNNEWRPES
;
A
#
# COMPACT_ATOMS: atom_id res chain seq x y z
N MET A 1 -28.92 31.97 13.49
CA MET A 1 -27.61 32.00 12.83
C MET A 1 -27.60 30.84 11.86
N PRO A 2 -27.39 31.04 10.54
CA PRO A 2 -27.24 29.89 9.64
C PRO A 2 -25.96 29.14 10.00
N SER A 3 -26.04 27.81 10.09
CA SER A 3 -24.86 26.95 10.24
C SER A 3 -23.89 27.18 9.07
N PRO A 4 -22.58 27.21 9.31
CA PRO A 4 -21.63 27.33 8.20
C PRO A 4 -21.83 26.14 7.25
N THR A 5 -22.20 26.42 6.01
CA THR A 5 -22.17 25.45 4.92
C THR A 5 -20.69 25.13 4.71
N THR A 6 -20.24 23.98 5.19
CA THR A 6 -18.93 23.43 4.81
C THR A 6 -18.97 23.22 3.30
N ASP A 7 -18.14 23.96 2.58
CA ASP A 7 -17.93 23.80 1.13
C ASP A 7 -17.29 22.41 0.92
N THR A 8 -18.11 21.41 0.70
CA THR A 8 -17.69 20.01 0.51
C THR A 8 -16.94 19.82 -0.81
N ALA A 9 -17.01 20.78 -1.74
CA ALA A 9 -16.31 20.69 -3.02
C ALA A 9 -14.78 20.80 -2.87
N HIS A 10 -14.28 21.36 -1.77
CA HIS A 10 -12.86 21.52 -1.47
C HIS A 10 -12.37 20.63 -0.34
N ALA A 11 -13.23 19.76 0.20
CA ALA A 11 -12.81 18.79 1.18
C ALA A 11 -11.90 17.73 0.54
N PRO A 12 -10.84 17.27 1.22
CA PRO A 12 -10.03 16.17 0.70
C PRO A 12 -10.86 14.89 0.57
N PRO A 13 -10.47 13.96 -0.34
CA PRO A 13 -11.09 12.63 -0.38
C PRO A 13 -11.01 11.96 0.99
N ALA A 14 -12.07 11.25 1.38
CA ALA A 14 -12.19 10.69 2.73
C ALA A 14 -11.14 9.59 3.00
N ARG A 15 -10.85 8.75 1.98
CA ARG A 15 -9.87 7.66 2.03
C ARG A 15 -9.53 7.18 0.62
N LEU A 16 -8.54 6.31 0.50
CA LEU A 16 -8.32 5.56 -0.73
C LEU A 16 -9.47 4.55 -0.91
N HIS A 17 -10.19 4.62 -2.06
CA HIS A 17 -11.26 3.66 -2.36
C HIS A 17 -10.67 2.28 -2.65
N HIS A 18 -9.81 2.18 -3.64
CA HIS A 18 -9.02 0.99 -3.93
C HIS A 18 -7.78 1.35 -4.74
N HIS A 19 -6.79 0.46 -4.71
CA HIS A 19 -5.63 0.47 -5.59
C HIS A 19 -5.62 -0.84 -6.36
N ALA A 20 -5.63 -0.76 -7.70
CA ALA A 20 -5.74 -1.91 -8.57
C ALA A 20 -4.41 -2.27 -9.24
N PHE A 21 -4.15 -3.56 -9.36
CA PHE A 21 -3.02 -4.16 -10.04
C PHE A 21 -3.50 -5.30 -10.95
N VAL A 22 -2.63 -5.76 -11.83
CA VAL A 22 -2.85 -7.00 -12.58
C VAL A 22 -2.02 -8.11 -11.93
N THR A 23 -2.61 -9.30 -11.80
CA THR A 23 -1.93 -10.51 -11.37
C THR A 23 -1.98 -11.57 -12.47
N THR A 24 -1.01 -12.47 -12.48
CA THR A 24 -1.01 -13.66 -13.33
C THR A 24 -1.51 -14.90 -12.61
N ASP A 25 -1.72 -14.81 -11.27
CA ASP A 25 -2.18 -15.92 -10.43
C ASP A 25 -3.02 -15.41 -9.25
N GLN A 26 -4.35 -15.46 -9.41
CA GLN A 26 -5.31 -15.04 -8.37
C GLN A 26 -5.22 -15.90 -7.11
N GLU A 27 -4.93 -17.20 -7.21
CA GLU A 27 -4.87 -18.05 -6.03
C GLU A 27 -3.59 -17.80 -5.20
N ALA A 28 -2.45 -17.57 -5.85
CA ALA A 28 -1.24 -17.13 -5.16
C ALA A 28 -1.46 -15.78 -4.48
N THR A 29 -2.13 -14.84 -5.17
CA THR A 29 -2.50 -13.53 -4.64
C THR A 29 -3.43 -13.66 -3.44
N ARG A 30 -4.50 -14.46 -3.53
CA ARG A 30 -5.43 -14.71 -2.43
C ARG A 30 -4.70 -15.29 -1.21
N LYS A 31 -3.93 -16.36 -1.38
CA LYS A 31 -3.17 -16.97 -0.29
C LYS A 31 -2.27 -15.96 0.41
N PHE A 32 -1.61 -15.11 -0.34
CA PHE A 32 -0.75 -14.10 0.25
C PHE A 32 -1.57 -13.06 1.03
N TYR A 33 -2.59 -12.46 0.43
CA TYR A 33 -3.33 -11.38 1.09
C TYR A 33 -4.25 -11.86 2.22
N GLU A 34 -4.90 -13.02 2.09
CA GLU A 34 -5.72 -13.56 3.17
C GLU A 34 -4.88 -14.30 4.23
N ASP A 35 -4.06 -15.28 3.82
CA ASP A 35 -3.45 -16.20 4.74
C ASP A 35 -2.18 -15.61 5.41
N VAL A 36 -1.42 -14.75 4.71
CA VAL A 36 -0.20 -14.13 5.25
C VAL A 36 -0.49 -12.74 5.80
N VAL A 37 -1.08 -11.84 5.01
CA VAL A 37 -1.34 -10.45 5.43
C VAL A 37 -2.53 -10.38 6.39
N GLY A 38 -3.61 -11.11 6.10
CA GLY A 38 -4.85 -11.12 6.89
C GLY A 38 -5.90 -10.14 6.37
N LEU A 39 -5.82 -9.74 5.10
CA LEU A 39 -6.85 -8.94 4.42
C LEU A 39 -7.91 -9.87 3.85
N PRO A 40 -9.18 -9.80 4.28
CA PRO A 40 -10.21 -10.69 3.76
C PRO A 40 -10.52 -10.40 2.29
N LEU A 41 -10.75 -11.44 1.49
CA LEU A 41 -11.34 -11.34 0.17
C LEU A 41 -12.82 -11.01 0.32
N VAL A 42 -13.24 -9.80 -0.08
CA VAL A 42 -14.62 -9.31 0.12
C VAL A 42 -15.44 -9.29 -1.16
N ALA A 43 -14.80 -9.36 -2.32
CA ALA A 43 -15.50 -9.41 -3.60
C ALA A 43 -14.68 -10.11 -4.67
N THR A 44 -15.39 -10.81 -5.55
CA THR A 44 -14.86 -11.40 -6.78
C THR A 44 -15.91 -11.21 -7.87
N TRP A 45 -15.53 -10.50 -8.93
CA TRP A 45 -16.36 -10.36 -10.14
C TRP A 45 -15.69 -11.03 -11.32
N THR A 46 -16.48 -11.57 -12.23
CA THR A 46 -16.05 -11.99 -13.56
C THR A 46 -16.78 -11.15 -14.56
N GLU A 47 -16.04 -10.50 -15.42
CA GLU A 47 -16.57 -9.55 -16.39
C GLU A 47 -15.99 -9.80 -17.78
N VAL A 48 -16.69 -9.28 -18.79
CA VAL A 48 -16.28 -9.33 -20.19
C VAL A 48 -16.41 -7.94 -20.76
N GLU A 49 -15.31 -7.34 -21.19
CA GLU A 49 -15.31 -5.95 -21.68
C GLU A 49 -14.34 -5.75 -22.86
N HIS A 50 -14.66 -4.74 -23.67
CA HIS A 50 -13.76 -4.22 -24.70
C HIS A 50 -12.83 -3.17 -24.07
N LEU A 51 -11.69 -3.59 -23.58
CA LEU A 51 -10.75 -2.72 -22.92
C LEU A 51 -10.00 -1.83 -23.93
N MET A 52 -9.95 -0.52 -23.65
CA MET A 52 -9.25 0.50 -24.45
C MET A 52 -9.64 0.50 -25.94
N GLY A 53 -10.86 0.05 -26.29
CA GLY A 53 -11.33 -0.05 -27.68
C GLY A 53 -10.70 -1.19 -28.50
N GLY A 54 -10.05 -2.14 -27.82
CA GLY A 54 -9.46 -3.35 -28.41
C GLY A 54 -10.43 -4.53 -28.47
N GLU A 55 -9.87 -5.74 -28.49
CA GLU A 55 -10.62 -6.99 -28.45
C GLU A 55 -11.31 -7.17 -27.10
N GLU A 56 -12.41 -7.95 -27.10
CA GLU A 56 -13.11 -8.38 -25.90
C GLU A 56 -12.20 -9.20 -24.98
N GLN A 57 -12.15 -8.85 -23.70
CA GLN A 57 -11.36 -9.52 -22.70
C GLN A 57 -12.26 -10.02 -21.56
N GLU A 58 -12.09 -11.28 -21.21
CA GLU A 58 -12.68 -11.88 -20.01
C GLU A 58 -11.69 -11.70 -18.86
N PHE A 59 -12.15 -11.22 -17.72
CA PHE A 59 -11.28 -11.05 -16.54
C PHE A 59 -11.99 -11.33 -15.22
N CYS A 60 -11.20 -11.75 -14.25
CA CYS A 60 -11.58 -11.84 -12.84
C CYS A 60 -11.05 -10.62 -12.10
N HIS A 61 -11.88 -10.00 -11.27
CA HIS A 61 -11.55 -8.84 -10.44
C HIS A 61 -11.83 -9.17 -8.97
N THR A 62 -10.78 -9.21 -8.15
CA THR A 62 -10.87 -9.50 -6.72
C THR A 62 -10.58 -8.26 -5.88
N MET A 63 -11.17 -8.18 -4.67
CA MET A 63 -10.91 -7.11 -3.70
C MET A 63 -10.61 -7.66 -2.33
N PHE A 64 -9.50 -7.20 -1.74
CA PHE A 64 -9.04 -7.49 -0.39
C PHE A 64 -9.16 -6.24 0.47
N GLU A 65 -9.95 -6.31 1.55
CA GLU A 65 -10.41 -5.13 2.31
C GLU A 65 -9.49 -4.80 3.48
N PHE A 66 -9.19 -3.50 3.62
CA PHE A 66 -8.58 -2.92 4.81
C PHE A 66 -9.61 -2.61 5.90
N GLY A 67 -9.14 -2.38 7.13
CA GLY A 67 -10.00 -2.05 8.28
C GLY A 67 -10.82 -0.76 8.15
N ASP A 68 -10.47 0.13 7.22
CA ASP A 68 -11.20 1.36 6.89
C ASP A 68 -12.17 1.20 5.71
N GLY A 69 -12.28 -0.01 5.15
CA GLY A 69 -13.09 -0.33 3.97
C GLY A 69 -12.46 0.07 2.64
N GLY A 70 -11.20 0.53 2.62
CA GLY A 70 -10.40 0.61 1.40
C GLY A 70 -9.98 -0.77 0.92
N CYS A 71 -9.59 -0.92 -0.34
CA CYS A 71 -9.23 -2.24 -0.86
C CYS A 71 -7.93 -2.21 -1.67
N LEU A 72 -7.26 -3.36 -1.69
CA LEU A 72 -6.40 -3.74 -2.81
C LEU A 72 -7.21 -4.59 -3.78
N ALA A 73 -7.10 -4.28 -5.06
CA ALA A 73 -7.84 -4.95 -6.12
C ALA A 73 -6.87 -5.61 -7.10
N PHE A 74 -7.24 -6.79 -7.61
CA PHE A 74 -6.41 -7.50 -8.57
C PHE A 74 -7.24 -8.00 -9.74
N PHE A 75 -6.77 -7.69 -10.96
CA PHE A 75 -7.32 -8.20 -12.19
C PHE A 75 -6.48 -9.37 -12.69
N GLN A 76 -7.13 -10.43 -13.13
CA GLN A 76 -6.50 -11.48 -13.93
C GLN A 76 -7.33 -11.73 -15.19
N PHE A 77 -6.70 -11.61 -16.35
CA PHE A 77 -7.36 -11.86 -17.62
C PHE A 77 -7.31 -13.36 -17.95
N ALA A 78 -8.38 -13.87 -18.60
CA ALA A 78 -8.40 -15.22 -19.13
C ALA A 78 -7.30 -15.41 -20.21
N ASN A 79 -7.02 -14.35 -20.98
CA ASN A 79 -5.86 -14.28 -21.85
C ASN A 79 -4.59 -14.07 -21.00
N ARG A 80 -3.82 -15.15 -20.81
CA ARG A 80 -2.60 -15.12 -20.00
C ARG A 80 -1.56 -14.12 -20.50
N GLN A 81 -1.37 -14.00 -21.82
CA GLN A 81 -0.41 -13.07 -22.40
C GLN A 81 -0.79 -11.62 -22.05
N PHE A 82 -2.08 -11.30 -22.04
CA PHE A 82 -2.59 -10.00 -21.64
C PHE A 82 -2.32 -9.73 -20.16
N SER A 83 -2.54 -10.72 -19.27
CA SER A 83 -2.17 -10.59 -17.85
C SER A 83 -0.67 -10.35 -17.66
N GLU A 84 0.19 -11.06 -18.39
CA GLU A 84 1.65 -10.91 -18.31
C GLU A 84 2.11 -9.53 -18.82
N GLU A 85 1.47 -8.98 -19.86
CA GLU A 85 1.79 -7.66 -20.42
C GLU A 85 1.51 -6.52 -19.42
N PHE A 86 0.39 -6.62 -18.68
CA PHE A 86 -0.06 -5.59 -17.74
C PHE A 86 0.29 -5.88 -16.28
N ALA A 87 0.88 -7.03 -15.98
CA ALA A 87 1.39 -7.32 -14.64
C ALA A 87 2.45 -6.28 -14.23
N PRO A 88 2.49 -5.86 -12.95
CA PRO A 88 3.50 -4.93 -12.50
C PRO A 88 4.89 -5.54 -12.72
N PRO A 89 5.87 -4.74 -13.17
CA PRO A 89 7.25 -5.22 -13.28
C PRO A 89 7.75 -5.60 -11.88
N PRO A 90 8.66 -6.59 -11.77
CA PRO A 90 9.28 -6.94 -10.50
C PRO A 90 9.79 -5.72 -9.76
N ALA A 91 9.69 -5.72 -8.44
CA ALA A 91 10.14 -4.62 -7.59
C ALA A 91 11.62 -4.30 -7.85
N GLN A 92 11.87 -3.09 -8.33
CA GLN A 92 13.23 -2.61 -8.63
C GLN A 92 13.80 -1.75 -7.50
N SER A 93 12.97 -1.34 -6.54
CA SER A 93 13.38 -0.41 -5.49
C SER A 93 12.38 -0.41 -4.33
N LEU A 94 12.91 -0.35 -3.11
CA LEU A 94 12.14 -0.11 -1.88
C LEU A 94 11.46 1.27 -1.84
N PHE A 95 11.86 2.22 -2.70
CA PHE A 95 11.22 3.54 -2.80
C PHE A 95 9.87 3.51 -3.53
N ARG A 96 9.46 2.36 -4.11
CA ARG A 96 8.12 2.11 -4.67
C ARG A 96 7.47 1.00 -3.85
N HIS A 97 6.63 1.36 -2.91
CA HIS A 97 5.95 0.41 -2.03
C HIS A 97 4.55 0.88 -1.67
N LEU A 98 3.75 -0.04 -1.15
CA LEU A 98 2.50 0.23 -0.47
C LEU A 98 2.71 0.07 1.02
N ALA A 99 2.50 1.15 1.78
CA ALA A 99 2.59 1.12 3.23
C ALA A 99 1.20 0.94 3.87
N MET A 100 1.11 0.02 4.82
CA MET A 100 -0.08 -0.28 5.61
C MET A 100 0.22 -0.04 7.07
N LEU A 101 -0.65 0.72 7.74
CA LEU A 101 -0.58 0.88 9.18
C LEU A 101 -1.03 -0.43 9.87
N VAL A 102 -0.20 -0.92 10.78
CA VAL A 102 -0.48 -2.12 11.59
C VAL A 102 -0.08 -1.90 13.04
N THR A 103 -0.61 -2.71 13.96
CA THR A 103 -0.07 -2.78 15.33
C THR A 103 1.21 -3.62 15.38
N SER A 104 1.99 -3.50 16.46
CA SER A 104 3.18 -4.33 16.68
C SER A 104 2.86 -5.83 16.66
N GLU A 105 1.71 -6.23 17.22
CA GLU A 105 1.24 -7.60 17.25
C GLU A 105 0.89 -8.10 15.84
N GLN A 106 0.22 -7.25 15.05
CA GLN A 106 -0.11 -7.58 13.65
C GLN A 106 1.16 -7.71 12.81
N GLN A 107 2.12 -6.79 12.95
CA GLN A 107 3.40 -6.84 12.24
C GLN A 107 4.15 -8.15 12.53
N GLU A 108 4.28 -8.55 13.80
CA GLU A 108 4.95 -9.80 14.16
C GLU A 108 4.17 -11.02 13.68
N ALA A 109 2.85 -11.01 13.74
CA ALA A 109 2.01 -12.10 13.22
C ALA A 109 2.16 -12.24 11.69
N ILE A 110 2.20 -11.15 10.94
CA ILE A 110 2.46 -11.14 9.49
C ILE A 110 3.86 -11.69 9.20
N ARG A 111 4.86 -11.22 9.94
CA ARG A 111 6.24 -11.71 9.82
C ARG A 111 6.36 -13.20 10.05
N SER A 112 5.66 -13.74 11.07
CA SER A 112 5.66 -15.17 11.35
C SER A 112 5.00 -15.97 10.23
N ARG A 113 3.81 -15.56 9.77
CA ARG A 113 3.11 -16.22 8.67
C ARG A 113 3.90 -16.16 7.36
N ALA A 114 4.55 -15.03 7.07
CA ALA A 114 5.42 -14.89 5.91
C ALA A 114 6.57 -15.90 5.94
N ARG A 115 7.24 -16.02 7.08
CA ARG A 115 8.32 -17.02 7.27
C ARG A 115 7.81 -18.44 7.09
N ASP A 116 6.65 -18.77 7.69
CA ASP A 116 6.07 -20.11 7.62
C ASP A 116 5.60 -20.47 6.20
N ALA A 117 5.25 -19.45 5.40
CA ALA A 117 4.97 -19.56 3.96
C ALA A 117 6.24 -19.56 3.07
N GLY A 118 7.44 -19.49 3.66
CA GLY A 118 8.72 -19.47 2.93
C GLY A 118 9.01 -18.15 2.19
N LEU A 119 8.33 -17.05 2.58
CA LEU A 119 8.56 -15.74 1.99
C LEU A 119 9.75 -15.04 2.67
N GLU A 120 10.54 -14.34 1.87
CA GLU A 120 11.67 -13.58 2.37
C GLU A 120 11.23 -12.22 2.90
N VAL A 121 11.68 -11.89 4.12
CA VAL A 121 11.62 -10.54 4.65
C VAL A 121 12.78 -9.75 4.05
N LEU A 122 12.48 -8.74 3.25
CA LEU A 122 13.49 -7.92 2.61
C LEU A 122 14.29 -7.10 3.62
N MET A 123 13.57 -6.49 4.58
CA MET A 123 14.16 -5.54 5.51
C MET A 123 13.23 -5.28 6.69
N ILE A 124 13.84 -4.95 7.82
CA ILE A 124 13.17 -4.27 8.95
C ILE A 124 13.91 -2.96 9.15
N ALA A 125 13.18 -1.84 9.17
CA ALA A 125 13.76 -0.51 9.31
C ALA A 125 13.09 0.29 10.42
N ASP A 126 13.89 1.03 11.17
CA ASP A 126 13.44 2.06 12.09
C ASP A 126 13.63 3.43 11.41
N HIS A 127 12.51 4.06 11.07
CA HIS A 127 12.51 5.38 10.44
C HIS A 127 12.43 6.53 11.47
N GLY A 128 12.39 6.17 12.76
CA GLY A 128 12.22 7.12 13.86
C GLY A 128 10.74 7.44 14.13
N TYR A 129 9.98 7.73 13.09
CA TYR A 129 8.54 7.99 13.19
C TYR A 129 7.67 6.74 13.05
N CYS A 130 8.22 5.66 12.49
CA CYS A 130 7.61 4.33 12.43
C CYS A 130 8.68 3.24 12.34
N LYS A 131 8.29 2.02 12.67
CA LYS A 131 9.08 0.80 12.43
C LYS A 131 8.40 -0.04 11.38
N SER A 132 9.13 -0.40 10.34
CA SER A 132 8.57 -1.01 9.13
C SER A 132 9.16 -2.38 8.84
N LEU A 133 8.29 -3.32 8.47
CA LEU A 133 8.60 -4.62 7.92
C LEU A 133 8.31 -4.59 6.42
N TYR A 134 9.26 -5.00 5.58
CA TYR A 134 9.12 -5.04 4.12
C TYR A 134 9.11 -6.46 3.59
N ILE A 135 8.10 -6.78 2.77
CA ILE A 135 7.92 -8.10 2.13
C ILE A 135 7.56 -7.86 0.65
N ILE A 136 7.96 -8.77 -0.24
CA ILE A 136 7.50 -8.79 -1.63
C ILE A 136 6.31 -9.74 -1.74
N ASP A 137 5.23 -9.29 -2.39
CA ASP A 137 4.07 -10.10 -2.71
C ASP A 137 4.34 -11.00 -3.95
N PRO A 138 3.46 -11.99 -4.26
CA PRO A 138 3.63 -12.86 -5.43
C PRO A 138 3.66 -12.13 -6.79
N ASN A 139 3.19 -10.88 -6.85
CA ASN A 139 3.16 -10.06 -8.06
C ASN A 139 4.40 -9.15 -8.17
N GLY A 140 5.35 -9.23 -7.23
CA GLY A 140 6.54 -8.39 -7.20
C GLY A 140 6.33 -7.01 -6.59
N LEU A 141 5.20 -6.75 -5.90
CA LEU A 141 4.96 -5.49 -5.20
C LEU A 141 5.69 -5.49 -3.85
N VAL A 142 6.36 -4.39 -3.54
CA VAL A 142 6.89 -4.18 -2.19
C VAL A 142 5.78 -3.69 -1.29
N LEU A 143 5.55 -4.42 -0.21
CA LEU A 143 4.63 -4.06 0.86
C LEU A 143 5.41 -3.65 2.10
N GLU A 144 4.99 -2.57 2.72
CA GLU A 144 5.48 -2.07 4.00
C GLU A 144 4.39 -2.21 5.06
N PHE A 145 4.70 -2.84 6.16
CA PHE A 145 3.84 -2.93 7.34
C PHE A 145 4.44 -2.02 8.42
N ALA A 146 3.89 -0.82 8.55
CA ALA A 146 4.41 0.22 9.41
C ALA A 146 3.69 0.23 10.77
N VAL A 147 4.46 0.28 11.84
CA VAL A 147 4.00 0.53 13.20
C VAL A 147 4.42 1.93 13.59
N ASP A 148 3.47 2.80 13.88
CA ASP A 148 3.73 4.18 14.25
C ASP A 148 4.54 4.29 15.56
N HIS A 149 5.31 5.37 15.66
CA HIS A 149 5.96 5.73 16.92
C HIS A 149 4.90 6.08 17.98
N PRO A 150 5.14 5.79 19.28
CA PRO A 150 4.19 6.16 20.35
C PRO A 150 3.78 7.64 20.37
N ASP A 151 4.68 8.53 19.95
CA ASP A 151 4.44 9.98 19.86
C ASP A 151 3.98 10.44 18.48
N VAL A 152 3.39 9.56 17.65
CA VAL A 152 3.03 9.85 16.24
C VAL A 152 2.20 11.12 16.09
N GLU A 153 1.24 11.37 16.98
CA GLU A 153 0.40 12.57 16.91
C GLU A 153 1.22 13.88 17.02
N LYS A 154 2.21 13.89 17.92
CA LYS A 154 3.13 15.01 18.08
C LYS A 154 4.05 15.18 16.88
N ILE A 155 4.59 14.07 16.40
CA ILE A 155 5.45 14.02 15.21
C ILE A 155 4.69 14.57 14.01
N ASP A 156 3.47 14.10 13.78
CA ASP A 156 2.62 14.52 12.67
C ASP A 156 2.20 15.99 12.77
N ALA A 157 1.94 16.50 13.95
CA ALA A 157 1.64 17.92 14.13
C ALA A 157 2.83 18.80 13.68
N ILE A 158 4.05 18.45 14.09
CA ILE A 158 5.28 19.15 13.70
C ILE A 158 5.51 19.07 12.20
N ARG A 159 5.33 17.89 11.61
CA ARG A 159 5.51 17.63 10.15
C ARG A 159 4.51 18.43 9.32
N ARG A 160 3.24 18.47 9.73
CA ARG A 160 2.20 19.25 9.03
C ARG A 160 2.49 20.74 9.06
N ASP A 161 2.90 21.28 10.22
CA ASP A 161 3.27 22.69 10.38
C ASP A 161 4.48 23.06 9.50
N GLY A 162 5.48 22.18 9.42
CA GLY A 162 6.72 22.38 8.67
C GLY A 162 6.70 22.01 7.20
N ALA A 163 5.68 21.28 6.70
CA ALA A 163 5.74 20.57 5.41
C ALA A 163 6.13 21.45 4.21
N HIS A 164 5.49 22.61 4.04
CA HIS A 164 5.79 23.52 2.93
C HIS A 164 7.15 24.22 3.07
N ARG A 165 7.53 24.61 4.29
CA ARG A 165 8.84 25.20 4.59
C ARG A 165 9.96 24.22 4.24
N ASP A 166 9.83 22.97 4.65
CA ASP A 166 10.86 21.95 4.48
C ASP A 166 10.97 21.50 3.00
N LEU A 167 9.85 21.47 2.28
CA LEU A 167 9.87 21.30 0.83
C LEU A 167 10.58 22.47 0.14
N ALA A 168 10.29 23.72 0.52
CA ALA A 168 10.94 24.89 -0.07
C ALA A 168 12.47 24.89 0.20
N ARG A 169 12.89 24.47 1.40
CA ARG A 169 14.29 24.29 1.76
C ARG A 169 14.99 23.27 0.85
N TRP A 170 14.38 22.09 0.62
CA TRP A 170 14.89 21.08 -0.30
C TRP A 170 15.04 21.61 -1.73
N LEU A 171 14.01 22.31 -2.24
CA LEU A 171 14.02 22.91 -3.59
C LEU A 171 15.07 24.01 -3.76
N ALA A 172 15.47 24.66 -2.66
CA ALA A 172 16.56 25.64 -2.64
C ALA A 172 17.95 25.02 -2.53
N GLY A 173 18.09 23.69 -2.50
CA GLY A 173 19.36 22.96 -2.46
C GLY A 173 19.89 22.65 -1.06
N ASP A 174 19.13 22.91 0.01
CA ASP A 174 19.46 22.41 1.33
C ASP A 174 18.88 21.01 1.51
N HIS A 175 19.76 19.99 1.41
CA HIS A 175 19.43 18.59 1.51
C HIS A 175 19.79 17.98 2.88
N SER A 176 20.03 18.80 3.89
CA SER A 176 20.30 18.33 5.24
C SER A 176 19.07 17.60 5.84
N SER A 177 19.33 16.57 6.64
CA SER A 177 18.26 15.81 7.31
C SER A 177 17.45 16.70 8.24
N ASN A 178 16.14 16.49 8.27
CA ASN A 178 15.20 17.08 9.23
C ASN A 178 14.41 16.01 10.01
N ASN A 179 14.85 14.74 9.96
CA ASN A 179 14.23 13.66 10.71
C ASN A 179 14.97 13.44 12.03
N GLU A 180 14.62 14.23 13.04
CA GLU A 180 15.22 14.22 14.38
C GLU A 180 14.90 12.95 15.18
N TRP A 181 13.87 12.18 14.77
CA TRP A 181 13.48 10.93 15.43
C TRP A 181 14.21 9.70 14.91
N ARG A 182 14.92 9.81 13.78
CA ARG A 182 15.63 8.67 13.20
C ARG A 182 16.82 8.30 14.10
N PRO A 183 16.93 7.02 14.54
CA PRO A 183 18.09 6.58 15.30
C PRO A 183 19.40 6.85 14.53
N GLU A 184 20.42 7.24 15.27
CA GLU A 184 21.77 7.28 14.69
C GLU A 184 22.18 5.87 14.27
N SER A 185 22.69 5.74 13.06
CA SER A 185 23.11 4.46 12.44
C SER A 185 24.49 4.01 12.94
#